data_5750db4a1db3989eedbb35ae6c2b203d
#
_entry.id   5750db4a1db3989eedbb35ae6c2b203d
#
_cell.length_a   1.000
_cell.length_b   1.000
_cell.length_c   1.000
_cell.angle_alpha   90.00
_cell.angle_beta   90.00
_cell.angle_gamma   90.00
#
_symmetry.space_group_name_H-M   'P 1'
#
loop_
_entity.id
_entity.type
_entity.pdbx_description
1 polymer ?
#
loop_
_entity_poly.entity_id
_entity_poly.type
_entity_poly.pdbx_seq_one_letter_code
_entity_poly.pdbx_strand_id
1 'polypeptide(L)'
;IRDRVNIHPLAPRMLHTLSDGERQKAMIAKALAQETPVIYLDEPTAFLDFPSKVEIMQLLHHLTRETQKTIFLSTHDLELALQIADKIWLMDKTNGITTGTPEDLALQGKLSNFFARKGIVFDMETGLFRITNNYQRKVRLTGHGYRYSLVGKALQRNEILANRDIDSAIYVETNSLPAVSYTHLRAHETDSYLV
;
A
#
# COMPACT_ATOMS: atom_id res chain seq x y z
N ILE A 1 -30.11 -5.27 -3.10
CA ILE A 1 -29.09 -4.25 -2.75
C ILE A 1 -28.65 -4.37 -1.30
N ARG A 2 -29.59 -4.41 -0.34
CA ARG A 2 -29.26 -4.49 1.11
C ARG A 2 -28.40 -5.70 1.44
N ASP A 3 -28.68 -6.85 0.84
CA ASP A 3 -27.92 -8.08 1.06
C ASP A 3 -26.50 -8.00 0.46
N ARG A 4 -26.37 -7.40 -0.73
CA ARG A 4 -25.08 -7.23 -1.41
C ARG A 4 -24.09 -6.36 -0.64
N VAL A 5 -24.59 -5.40 0.12
CA VAL A 5 -23.76 -4.45 0.88
C VAL A 5 -23.74 -4.79 2.39
N ASN A 6 -24.43 -5.88 2.76
CA ASN A 6 -24.56 -6.34 4.16
C ASN A 6 -25.01 -5.23 5.14
N ILE A 7 -26.05 -4.46 4.76
CA ILE A 7 -26.57 -3.37 5.58
C ILE A 7 -27.95 -3.68 6.19
N HIS A 8 -28.44 -4.91 6.08
CA HIS A 8 -29.73 -5.31 6.67
C HIS A 8 -29.86 -4.96 8.17
N PRO A 9 -28.84 -5.24 9.00
CA PRO A 9 -28.88 -4.91 10.43
C PRO A 9 -28.90 -3.40 10.71
N LEU A 10 -28.51 -2.58 9.73
CA LEU A 10 -28.43 -1.13 9.87
C LEU A 10 -29.75 -0.42 9.53
N ALA A 11 -30.66 -1.12 8.85
CA ALA A 11 -31.90 -0.52 8.34
C ALA A 11 -32.77 0.23 9.41
N PRO A 12 -32.88 -0.25 10.67
CA PRO A 12 -33.63 0.47 11.70
C PRO A 12 -32.84 1.60 12.38
N ARG A 13 -31.54 1.74 12.11
CA ARG A 13 -30.68 2.69 12.79
C ARG A 13 -30.62 4.04 12.06
N MET A 14 -30.53 5.10 12.84
CA MET A 14 -30.31 6.46 12.32
C MET A 14 -28.90 6.63 11.77
N LEU A 15 -28.71 7.34 10.66
CA LEU A 15 -27.43 7.51 9.99
C LEU A 15 -26.33 8.08 10.90
N HIS A 16 -26.69 8.97 11.81
CA HIS A 16 -25.76 9.58 12.77
C HIS A 16 -25.30 8.63 13.89
N THR A 17 -25.97 7.47 14.07
CA THR A 17 -25.58 6.44 15.04
C THR A 17 -24.69 5.35 14.44
N LEU A 18 -24.42 5.43 13.14
CA LEU A 18 -23.59 4.47 12.43
C LEU A 18 -22.11 4.84 12.62
N SER A 19 -21.25 3.83 12.67
CA SER A 19 -19.81 4.02 12.53
C SER A 19 -19.48 4.55 11.12
N ASP A 20 -18.26 5.08 10.92
CA ASP A 20 -17.87 5.61 9.61
C ASP A 20 -17.91 4.54 8.51
N GLY A 21 -17.47 3.30 8.80
CA GLY A 21 -17.56 2.18 7.86
C GLY A 21 -19.03 1.77 7.58
N GLU A 22 -19.90 1.71 8.60
CA GLU A 22 -21.32 1.43 8.41
C GLU A 22 -22.01 2.53 7.58
N ARG A 23 -21.66 3.78 7.84
CA ARG A 23 -22.15 4.93 7.09
C ARG A 23 -21.71 4.86 5.62
N GLN A 24 -20.46 4.49 5.37
CA GLN A 24 -19.93 4.33 4.02
C GLN A 24 -20.67 3.22 3.25
N LYS A 25 -20.94 2.07 3.88
CA LYS A 25 -21.77 1.01 3.30
C LYS A 25 -23.16 1.49 2.94
N ALA A 26 -23.79 2.29 3.81
CA ALA A 26 -25.11 2.87 3.54
C ALA A 26 -25.08 3.84 2.34
N MET A 27 -24.02 4.64 2.18
CA MET A 27 -23.85 5.53 1.03
C MET A 27 -23.61 4.75 -0.27
N ILE A 28 -22.82 3.68 -0.24
CA ILE A 28 -22.63 2.78 -1.39
C ILE A 28 -23.96 2.13 -1.78
N ALA A 29 -24.74 1.64 -0.80
CA ALA A 29 -26.06 1.08 -1.08
C ALA A 29 -27.02 2.10 -1.72
N LYS A 30 -26.97 3.35 -1.27
CA LYS A 30 -27.73 4.45 -1.88
C LYS A 30 -27.31 4.69 -3.34
N ALA A 31 -26.03 4.69 -3.63
CA ALA A 31 -25.52 4.83 -5.00
C ALA A 31 -25.94 3.67 -5.91
N LEU A 32 -25.90 2.43 -5.39
CA LEU A 32 -26.37 1.25 -6.11
C LEU A 32 -27.87 1.29 -6.42
N ALA A 33 -28.66 1.88 -5.52
CA ALA A 33 -30.12 2.00 -5.68
C ALA A 33 -30.54 2.94 -6.81
N GLN A 34 -29.62 3.78 -7.30
CA GLN A 34 -29.87 4.65 -8.46
C GLN A 34 -29.82 3.90 -9.80
N GLU A 35 -29.39 2.65 -9.79
CA GLU A 35 -29.33 1.74 -10.96
C GLU A 35 -28.54 2.30 -12.15
N THR A 36 -27.67 3.28 -11.95
CA THR A 36 -26.78 3.83 -12.98
C THR A 36 -25.73 2.81 -13.40
N PRO A 37 -25.29 2.81 -14.68
CA PRO A 37 -24.26 1.89 -15.15
C PRO A 37 -22.86 2.24 -14.59
N VAL A 38 -22.64 3.49 -14.17
CA VAL A 38 -21.41 4.00 -13.59
C VAL A 38 -21.67 4.62 -12.24
N ILE A 39 -20.84 4.31 -11.26
CA ILE A 39 -20.87 4.88 -9.92
C ILE A 39 -19.56 5.62 -9.68
N TYR A 40 -19.64 6.87 -9.26
CA TYR A 40 -18.48 7.68 -8.87
C TYR A 40 -18.45 7.81 -7.35
N LEU A 41 -17.31 7.51 -6.76
CA LEU A 41 -17.06 7.62 -5.32
C LEU A 41 -15.82 8.47 -5.09
N ASP A 42 -15.98 9.54 -4.31
CA ASP A 42 -14.88 10.39 -3.93
C ASP A 42 -14.35 9.96 -2.56
N GLU A 43 -13.12 9.46 -2.55
CA GLU A 43 -12.42 8.96 -1.36
C GLU A 43 -13.27 8.07 -0.43
N PRO A 44 -13.83 6.96 -0.94
CA PRO A 44 -14.78 6.16 -0.15
C PRO A 44 -14.14 5.48 1.06
N THR A 45 -12.84 5.49 1.18
CA THR A 45 -12.08 4.92 2.31
C THR A 45 -11.49 5.97 3.25
N ALA A 46 -11.76 7.27 3.02
CA ALA A 46 -11.28 8.32 3.89
C ALA A 46 -11.80 8.16 5.32
N PHE A 47 -10.94 8.46 6.29
CA PHE A 47 -11.23 8.39 7.73
C PHE A 47 -11.54 6.98 8.29
N LEU A 48 -11.41 5.93 7.49
CA LEU A 48 -11.57 4.56 7.96
C LEU A 48 -10.24 4.00 8.49
N ASP A 49 -10.33 3.10 9.45
CA ASP A 49 -9.20 2.27 9.85
C ASP A 49 -8.83 1.26 8.75
N PHE A 50 -7.64 0.69 8.81
CA PHE A 50 -7.14 -0.17 7.74
C PHE A 50 -8.05 -1.39 7.45
N PRO A 51 -8.57 -2.14 8.45
CA PRO A 51 -9.51 -3.22 8.20
C PRO A 51 -10.78 -2.77 7.47
N SER A 52 -11.37 -1.65 7.89
CA SER A 52 -12.57 -1.09 7.26
C SER A 52 -12.31 -0.62 5.82
N LYS A 53 -11.13 -0.06 5.54
CA LYS A 53 -10.71 0.29 4.18
C LYS A 53 -10.65 -0.94 3.27
N VAL A 54 -10.01 -2.01 3.74
CA VAL A 54 -9.93 -3.27 3.00
C VAL A 54 -11.32 -3.82 2.73
N GLU A 55 -12.20 -3.83 3.74
CA GLU A 55 -13.58 -4.31 3.60
C GLU A 55 -14.36 -3.51 2.54
N ILE A 56 -14.28 -2.19 2.57
CA ILE A 56 -14.95 -1.34 1.57
C ILE A 56 -14.39 -1.59 0.16
N MET A 57 -13.08 -1.66 0.00
CA MET A 57 -12.47 -1.88 -1.31
C MET A 57 -12.84 -3.27 -1.88
N GLN A 58 -12.81 -4.31 -1.05
CA GLN A 58 -13.26 -5.65 -1.45
C GLN A 58 -14.74 -5.67 -1.81
N LEU A 59 -15.58 -4.99 -1.04
CA LEU A 59 -17.01 -4.84 -1.34
C LEU A 59 -17.20 -4.20 -2.73
N LEU A 60 -16.53 -3.09 -3.00
CA LEU A 60 -16.64 -2.40 -4.29
C LEU A 60 -16.18 -3.29 -5.45
N HIS A 61 -15.06 -3.99 -5.28
CA HIS A 61 -14.58 -4.94 -6.29
C HIS A 61 -15.59 -6.08 -6.54
N HIS A 62 -16.16 -6.66 -5.49
CA HIS A 62 -17.19 -7.70 -5.59
C HIS A 62 -18.43 -7.19 -6.33
N LEU A 63 -18.87 -5.99 -5.99
CA LEU A 63 -20.01 -5.35 -6.64
C LEU A 63 -19.83 -5.13 -8.14
N THR A 64 -18.63 -4.79 -8.61
CA THR A 64 -18.37 -4.67 -10.06
C THR A 64 -18.59 -5.99 -10.77
N ARG A 65 -18.16 -7.10 -10.16
CA ARG A 65 -18.29 -8.45 -10.74
C ARG A 65 -19.75 -8.93 -10.76
N GLU A 66 -20.50 -8.67 -9.68
CA GLU A 66 -21.89 -9.13 -9.59
C GLU A 66 -22.88 -8.27 -10.38
N THR A 67 -22.63 -6.97 -10.49
CA THR A 67 -23.63 -6.05 -11.07
C THR A 67 -23.27 -5.57 -12.46
N GLN A 68 -22.08 -5.93 -12.97
CA GLN A 68 -21.53 -5.44 -14.24
C GLN A 68 -21.50 -3.91 -14.35
N LYS A 69 -21.47 -3.23 -13.20
CA LYS A 69 -21.34 -1.77 -13.13
C LYS A 69 -19.88 -1.36 -13.13
N THR A 70 -19.58 -0.22 -13.70
CA THR A 70 -18.29 0.42 -13.54
C THR A 70 -18.28 1.26 -12.27
N ILE A 71 -17.33 1.01 -11.38
CA ILE A 71 -17.10 1.85 -10.21
C ILE A 71 -15.80 2.62 -10.41
N PHE A 72 -15.93 3.94 -10.41
CA PHE A 72 -14.81 4.86 -10.51
C PHE A 72 -14.65 5.57 -9.16
N LEU A 73 -13.47 5.46 -8.56
CA LEU A 73 -13.22 6.07 -7.25
C LEU A 73 -11.91 6.85 -7.23
N SER A 74 -11.87 7.94 -6.46
CA SER A 74 -10.63 8.58 -6.06
C SER A 74 -10.11 7.96 -4.77
N THR A 75 -8.79 7.85 -4.61
CA THR A 75 -8.19 7.35 -3.38
C THR A 75 -6.75 7.82 -3.21
N HIS A 76 -6.34 7.96 -1.96
CA HIS A 76 -4.93 8.14 -1.56
C HIS A 76 -4.29 6.82 -1.11
N ASP A 77 -5.06 5.74 -0.99
CA ASP A 77 -4.57 4.41 -0.60
C ASP A 77 -4.02 3.65 -1.80
N LEU A 78 -2.82 4.05 -2.19
CA LEU A 78 -2.17 3.54 -3.39
C LEU A 78 -1.94 2.03 -3.35
N GLU A 79 -1.51 1.50 -2.21
CA GLU A 79 -1.26 0.06 -2.07
C GLU A 79 -2.54 -0.76 -2.25
N LEU A 80 -3.67 -0.31 -1.69
CA LEU A 80 -4.96 -0.97 -1.91
C LEU A 80 -5.44 -0.82 -3.36
N ALA A 81 -5.23 0.35 -3.96
CA ALA A 81 -5.58 0.54 -5.36
C ALA A 81 -4.81 -0.41 -6.29
N LEU A 82 -3.49 -0.57 -6.07
CA LEU A 82 -2.66 -1.49 -6.86
C LEU A 82 -3.06 -2.96 -6.71
N GLN A 83 -3.62 -3.34 -5.55
CA GLN A 83 -4.03 -4.73 -5.29
C GLN A 83 -5.43 -5.07 -5.82
N ILE A 84 -6.31 -4.08 -5.97
CA ILE A 84 -7.75 -4.33 -6.16
C ILE A 84 -8.27 -3.76 -7.47
N ALA A 85 -7.73 -2.65 -7.97
CA ALA A 85 -8.26 -1.97 -9.13
C ALA A 85 -7.92 -2.69 -10.44
N ASP A 86 -8.90 -2.87 -11.33
CA ASP A 86 -8.68 -3.37 -12.69
C ASP A 86 -7.92 -2.34 -13.55
N LYS A 87 -8.10 -1.06 -13.27
CA LYS A 87 -7.46 0.05 -13.98
C LYS A 87 -7.17 1.23 -13.05
N ILE A 88 -6.03 1.85 -13.25
CA ILE A 88 -5.61 3.03 -12.49
C ILE A 88 -5.45 4.22 -13.43
N TRP A 89 -5.86 5.38 -12.93
CA TRP A 89 -5.64 6.68 -13.57
C TRP A 89 -4.72 7.50 -12.67
N LEU A 90 -3.49 7.74 -13.14
CA LEU A 90 -2.53 8.63 -12.48
C LEU A 90 -2.73 10.04 -13.05
N MET A 91 -3.14 10.97 -12.18
CA MET A 91 -3.39 12.36 -12.58
C MET A 91 -2.26 13.26 -12.08
N ASP A 92 -1.54 13.87 -13.00
CA ASP A 92 -0.45 14.81 -12.74
C ASP A 92 -0.75 16.15 -13.41
N LYS A 93 -0.53 17.25 -12.68
CA LYS A 93 -0.72 18.60 -13.23
C LYS A 93 0.18 18.90 -14.43
N THR A 94 1.35 18.27 -14.50
CA THR A 94 2.36 18.52 -15.54
C THR A 94 2.21 17.57 -16.72
N ASN A 95 1.94 16.27 -16.45
CA ASN A 95 1.95 15.23 -17.46
C ASN A 95 0.53 14.78 -17.87
N GLY A 96 -0.50 15.40 -17.31
CA GLY A 96 -1.89 15.04 -17.59
C GLY A 96 -2.30 13.72 -16.95
N ILE A 97 -3.02 12.89 -17.70
CA ILE A 97 -3.57 11.62 -17.21
C ILE A 97 -2.84 10.46 -17.88
N THR A 98 -2.33 9.54 -17.08
CA THR A 98 -1.78 8.25 -17.51
C THR A 98 -2.66 7.14 -17.01
N THR A 99 -3.09 6.22 -17.86
CA THR A 99 -3.99 5.11 -17.48
C THR A 99 -3.39 3.77 -17.86
N GLY A 100 -3.67 2.74 -17.07
CA GLY A 100 -3.26 1.36 -17.34
C GLY A 100 -3.72 0.41 -16.26
N THR A 101 -3.43 -0.88 -16.43
CA THR A 101 -3.50 -1.83 -15.32
C THR A 101 -2.38 -1.53 -14.32
N PRO A 102 -2.51 -1.93 -13.05
CA PRO A 102 -1.42 -1.79 -12.07
C PRO A 102 -0.08 -2.34 -12.60
N GLU A 103 -0.12 -3.52 -13.20
CA GLU A 103 1.04 -4.24 -13.74
C GLU A 103 1.70 -3.48 -14.89
N ASP A 104 0.92 -3.01 -15.86
CA ASP A 104 1.44 -2.25 -17.00
C ASP A 104 2.08 -0.93 -16.56
N LEU A 105 1.45 -0.23 -15.61
CA LEU A 105 1.99 1.02 -15.07
C LEU A 105 3.30 0.79 -14.30
N ALA A 106 3.41 -0.33 -13.60
CA ALA A 106 4.62 -0.74 -12.91
C ALA A 106 5.74 -1.07 -13.92
N LEU A 107 5.47 -2.01 -14.86
CA LEU A 107 6.44 -2.46 -15.86
C LEU A 107 6.96 -1.34 -16.76
N GLN A 108 6.10 -0.37 -17.12
CA GLN A 108 6.47 0.81 -17.89
C GLN A 108 7.19 1.88 -17.07
N GLY A 109 7.41 1.65 -15.77
CA GLY A 109 8.03 2.63 -14.87
C GLY A 109 7.17 3.87 -14.59
N LYS A 110 5.89 3.86 -14.98
CA LYS A 110 4.98 5.02 -14.80
C LYS A 110 4.72 5.32 -13.33
N LEU A 111 4.59 4.27 -12.49
CA LEU A 111 4.44 4.44 -11.05
C LEU A 111 5.68 5.10 -10.45
N SER A 112 6.88 4.60 -10.75
CA SER A 112 8.13 5.17 -10.27
C SER A 112 8.29 6.63 -10.69
N ASN A 113 8.03 6.95 -11.95
CA ASN A 113 8.15 8.32 -12.47
C ASN A 113 7.13 9.28 -11.84
N PHE A 114 5.91 8.83 -11.58
CA PHE A 114 4.86 9.64 -10.97
C PHE A 114 5.21 10.04 -9.54
N PHE A 115 5.85 9.14 -8.78
CA PHE A 115 6.19 9.34 -7.37
C PHE A 115 7.63 9.80 -7.13
N ALA A 116 8.53 9.72 -8.12
CA ALA A 116 9.94 10.07 -7.98
C ALA A 116 10.17 11.49 -7.44
N ARG A 117 9.36 12.46 -7.87
CA ARG A 117 9.43 13.85 -7.41
C ARG A 117 9.16 14.05 -5.92
N LYS A 118 8.55 13.05 -5.26
CA LYS A 118 8.23 13.07 -3.82
C LYS A 118 9.24 12.26 -2.99
N GLY A 119 10.36 11.82 -3.59
CA GLY A 119 11.32 10.96 -2.90
C GLY A 119 10.78 9.56 -2.62
N ILE A 120 9.83 9.10 -3.43
CA ILE A 120 9.22 7.78 -3.32
C ILE A 120 9.60 6.97 -4.56
N VAL A 121 10.07 5.75 -4.36
CA VAL A 121 10.43 4.80 -5.43
C VAL A 121 9.53 3.58 -5.33
N PHE A 122 9.00 3.16 -6.46
CA PHE A 122 8.30 1.88 -6.56
C PHE A 122 9.32 0.76 -6.76
N ASP A 123 9.36 -0.18 -5.82
CA ASP A 123 10.24 -1.34 -5.86
C ASP A 123 9.58 -2.48 -6.63
N MET A 124 10.12 -2.79 -7.79
CA MET A 124 9.60 -3.84 -8.69
C MET A 124 9.73 -5.25 -8.11
N GLU A 125 10.71 -5.50 -7.22
CA GLU A 125 10.87 -6.83 -6.62
C GLU A 125 9.81 -7.13 -5.56
N THR A 126 9.43 -6.11 -4.80
CA THR A 126 8.48 -6.25 -3.69
C THR A 126 7.08 -5.78 -4.03
N GLY A 127 6.90 -5.03 -5.14
CA GLY A 127 5.63 -4.39 -5.49
C GLY A 127 5.21 -3.27 -4.52
N LEU A 128 6.12 -2.76 -3.70
CA LEU A 128 5.84 -1.77 -2.66
C LEU A 128 6.51 -0.44 -2.94
N PHE A 129 5.95 0.62 -2.36
CA PHE A 129 6.60 1.92 -2.36
C PHE A 129 7.63 2.03 -1.25
N ARG A 130 8.79 2.58 -1.58
CA ARG A 130 9.87 2.87 -0.65
C ARG A 130 10.18 4.36 -0.64
N ILE A 131 10.51 4.88 0.53
CA ILE A 131 11.02 6.24 0.68
C ILE A 131 12.50 6.23 0.32
N THR A 132 12.93 7.17 -0.52
CA THR A 132 14.35 7.37 -0.82
C THR A 132 15.00 8.05 0.38
N ASN A 133 15.75 7.30 1.17
CA ASN A 133 16.53 7.85 2.27
C ASN A 133 17.93 8.21 1.80
N ASN A 134 18.48 9.30 2.31
CA ASN A 134 19.91 9.61 2.19
C ASN A 134 20.67 8.72 3.16
N TYR A 135 21.15 7.59 2.66
CA TYR A 135 21.91 6.64 3.48
C TYR A 135 23.30 7.17 3.76
N GLN A 136 23.65 7.25 5.04
CA GLN A 136 24.99 7.69 5.48
C GLN A 136 26.01 6.54 5.47
N ARG A 137 25.54 5.32 5.64
CA ARG A 137 26.37 4.11 5.71
C ARG A 137 25.86 3.04 4.75
N LYS A 138 26.78 2.18 4.32
CA LYS A 138 26.47 1.06 3.43
C LYS A 138 26.96 -0.23 4.06
N VAL A 139 26.14 -1.27 4.06
CA VAL A 139 26.46 -2.58 4.64
C VAL A 139 26.03 -3.67 3.66
N ARG A 140 26.86 -4.68 3.48
CA ARG A 140 26.48 -5.86 2.71
C ARG A 140 25.56 -6.73 3.56
N LEU A 141 24.33 -6.95 3.08
CA LEU A 141 23.37 -7.80 3.76
C LEU A 141 23.23 -9.11 3.00
N THR A 142 23.58 -10.23 3.64
CA THR A 142 23.47 -11.57 3.07
C THR A 142 22.36 -12.38 3.73
N GLY A 143 21.82 -13.35 2.99
CA GLY A 143 20.71 -14.18 3.43
C GLY A 143 19.50 -14.10 2.53
N HIS A 144 18.38 -14.66 2.96
CA HIS A 144 17.13 -14.70 2.19
C HIS A 144 15.90 -14.83 3.10
N GLY A 145 14.71 -14.66 2.50
CA GLY A 145 13.45 -14.84 3.20
C GLY A 145 13.11 -13.71 4.18
N TYR A 146 12.23 -14.01 5.11
CA TYR A 146 11.62 -13.03 6.02
C TYR A 146 12.65 -12.29 6.90
N ARG A 147 13.64 -13.01 7.43
CA ARG A 147 14.70 -12.41 8.26
C ARG A 147 15.51 -11.37 7.48
N TYR A 148 15.90 -11.67 6.25
CA TYR A 148 16.59 -10.72 5.37
C TYR A 148 15.78 -9.42 5.23
N SER A 149 14.47 -9.54 4.94
CA SER A 149 13.60 -8.38 4.79
C SER A 149 13.46 -7.56 6.08
N LEU A 150 13.35 -8.22 7.24
CA LEU A 150 13.26 -7.53 8.53
C LEU A 150 14.53 -6.79 8.89
N VAL A 151 15.69 -7.43 8.73
CA VAL A 151 16.99 -6.79 8.99
C VAL A 151 17.22 -5.63 8.04
N GLY A 152 16.92 -5.80 6.75
CA GLY A 152 16.99 -4.73 5.77
C GLY A 152 16.14 -3.51 6.19
N LYS A 153 14.89 -3.73 6.60
CA LYS A 153 14.02 -2.66 7.12
C LYS A 153 14.57 -2.00 8.39
N ALA A 154 15.15 -2.77 9.30
CA ALA A 154 15.76 -2.23 10.52
C ALA A 154 16.97 -1.35 10.19
N LEU A 155 17.84 -1.77 9.29
CA LEU A 155 18.99 -1.01 8.82
C LEU A 155 18.56 0.28 8.09
N GLN A 156 17.55 0.20 7.22
CA GLN A 156 16.99 1.37 6.54
C GLN A 156 16.45 2.43 7.51
N ARG A 157 15.78 2.02 8.60
CA ARG A 157 15.31 2.96 9.64
C ARG A 157 16.46 3.66 10.37
N ASN A 158 17.66 3.08 10.35
CA ASN A 158 18.87 3.66 10.92
C ASN A 158 19.78 4.32 9.85
N GLU A 159 19.21 4.69 8.70
CA GLU A 159 19.92 5.37 7.60
C GLU A 159 21.07 4.56 7.00
N ILE A 160 21.00 3.22 7.08
CA ILE A 160 21.97 2.30 6.55
C ILE A 160 21.40 1.62 5.31
N LEU A 161 22.06 1.82 4.17
CA LEU A 161 21.76 1.07 2.95
C LEU A 161 22.30 -0.34 3.06
N ALA A 162 21.43 -1.33 2.94
CA ALA A 162 21.82 -2.73 3.06
C ALA A 162 21.20 -3.57 1.95
N ASN A 163 22.04 -4.18 1.12
CA ASN A 163 21.64 -5.17 0.13
C ASN A 163 22.82 -6.13 -0.17
N ARG A 164 22.59 -7.12 -1.04
CA ARG A 164 23.58 -8.16 -1.39
C ARG A 164 24.71 -7.64 -2.27
N ASP A 165 24.43 -6.61 -3.07
CA ASP A 165 25.33 -6.12 -4.13
C ASP A 165 26.28 -5.02 -3.62
N ILE A 166 26.14 -4.62 -2.37
CA ILE A 166 27.02 -3.63 -1.74
C ILE A 166 28.38 -4.27 -1.49
N ASP A 167 29.42 -3.70 -2.09
CA ASP A 167 30.79 -3.98 -1.75
C ASP A 167 31.16 -3.21 -0.47
N SER A 168 31.21 -3.92 0.65
CA SER A 168 31.53 -3.35 1.96
C SER A 168 32.25 -4.40 2.81
N ALA A 169 33.26 -3.94 3.55
CA ALA A 169 33.96 -4.77 4.54
C ALA A 169 33.05 -5.13 5.72
N ILE A 170 32.01 -4.34 5.96
CA ILE A 170 31.00 -4.61 6.99
C ILE A 170 29.87 -5.41 6.34
N TYR A 171 29.60 -6.60 6.88
CA TYR A 171 28.51 -7.44 6.42
C TYR A 171 27.65 -7.95 7.57
N VAL A 172 26.37 -8.19 7.29
CA VAL A 172 25.40 -8.80 8.20
C VAL A 172 24.84 -10.05 7.54
N GLU A 173 24.95 -11.18 8.23
CA GLU A 173 24.39 -12.44 7.78
C GLU A 173 23.12 -12.78 8.55
N THR A 174 22.00 -12.87 7.86
CA THR A 174 20.68 -13.03 8.51
C THR A 174 20.36 -14.46 8.92
N ASN A 175 21.08 -15.45 8.37
CA ASN A 175 20.82 -16.87 8.66
C ASN A 175 21.41 -17.31 10.00
N SER A 176 22.44 -16.63 10.47
CA SER A 176 23.15 -16.95 11.73
C SER A 176 22.63 -16.16 12.93
N LEU A 177 21.74 -15.18 12.73
CA LEU A 177 21.20 -14.38 13.82
C LEU A 177 20.21 -15.19 14.67
N PRO A 178 20.41 -15.26 16.01
CA PRO A 178 19.39 -15.81 16.91
C PRO A 178 18.08 -14.99 16.80
N ALA A 179 16.96 -15.60 17.18
CA ALA A 179 15.62 -14.98 17.11
C ALA A 179 15.44 -13.84 18.15
N VAL A 180 16.42 -12.96 18.32
CA VAL A 180 16.43 -11.92 19.35
C VAL A 180 16.15 -10.56 18.70
N SER A 181 15.25 -9.85 19.33
CA SER A 181 14.98 -8.42 19.32
C SER A 181 15.92 -7.56 18.46
N TYR A 182 15.48 -7.25 17.26
CA TYR A 182 16.14 -6.28 16.36
C TYR A 182 16.07 -4.83 16.86
N THR A 183 15.69 -4.61 18.12
CA THR A 183 15.51 -3.28 18.72
C THR A 183 16.82 -2.60 19.11
N HIS A 184 17.95 -3.31 19.07
CA HIS A 184 19.26 -2.81 19.54
C HIS A 184 20.38 -2.86 18.51
N LEU A 185 20.09 -2.73 17.22
CA LEU A 185 21.11 -2.42 16.22
C LEU A 185 21.53 -0.93 16.34
N ARG A 186 22.09 -0.56 17.49
CA ARG A 186 22.90 0.65 17.60
C ARG A 186 24.30 0.29 17.12
N ALA A 187 24.77 0.95 16.08
CA ALA A 187 26.17 0.96 15.76
C ALA A 187 26.92 1.56 16.94
N HIS A 188 27.58 0.74 17.75
CA HIS A 188 28.59 1.24 18.68
C HIS A 188 29.76 1.74 17.84
N GLU A 189 30.11 3.01 18.02
CA GLU A 189 31.33 3.64 17.50
C GLU A 189 32.54 3.08 18.25
N THR A 190 32.89 1.86 18.04
CA THR A 190 34.27 1.38 18.24
C THR A 190 34.38 -0.03 17.68
N ASP A 191 35.21 -0.16 16.67
CA ASP A 191 35.80 -1.40 16.17
C ASP A 191 34.91 -2.66 16.09
N SER A 192 34.53 -2.94 14.85
CA SER A 192 34.51 -4.26 14.23
C SER A 192 33.38 -5.24 14.50
N TYR A 193 32.23 -4.98 15.12
CA TYR A 193 31.12 -5.94 15.07
C TYR A 193 29.76 -5.26 15.22
N LEU A 194 28.95 -5.35 14.16
CA LEU A 194 27.48 -5.21 14.27
C LEU A 194 26.94 -6.58 14.75
N VAL A 195 26.55 -6.67 15.99
CA VAL A 195 25.83 -7.81 16.56
C VAL A 195 24.33 -7.57 16.47
#